data_f81c57e7deb85f0eb785304a6a3e1f9a
#
_entry.id   f81c57e7deb85f0eb785304a6a3e1f9a
#
_cell.length_a   1.000
_cell.length_b   1.000
_cell.length_c   1.000
_cell.angle_alpha   90.00
_cell.angle_beta   90.00
_cell.angle_gamma   90.00
#
_symmetry.space_group_name_H-M   'P 1'
#
loop_
_entity.id
_entity.type
_entity.pdbx_description
1 polymer ?
#
loop_
_entity_poly.entity_id
_entity_poly.type
_entity_poly.pdbx_seq_one_letter_code
_entity_poly.pdbx_strand_id
1 'polypeptide(L)' 'LDDADRPQQVNLLAEKVDERLALLERQRNDLETTIRELREIKQLAQDRLQKAG' A
#
# COMPACT_ATOMS: atom_id res chain seq x y z
N LEU A 1 37.59 -0.30 14.85
CA LEU A 1 37.61 -1.36 13.87
C LEU A 1 36.21 -1.82 13.50
N ASP A 2 35.42 -2.15 14.51
CA ASP A 2 34.02 -2.51 14.26
C ASP A 2 33.21 -1.32 13.80
N ASP A 3 33.61 -0.12 14.18
CA ASP A 3 32.88 1.09 13.83
C ASP A 3 32.93 1.37 12.33
N ALA A 4 33.98 0.92 11.64
CA ALA A 4 34.10 1.14 10.21
C ALA A 4 33.09 0.31 9.41
N ASP A 5 32.74 -0.87 9.90
CA ASP A 5 31.83 -1.76 9.19
C ASP A 5 30.37 -1.46 9.52
N ARG A 6 30.11 -0.91 10.72
CA ARG A 6 28.74 -0.64 11.14
C ARG A 6 27.99 0.32 10.23
N PRO A 7 28.59 1.44 9.78
CA PRO A 7 27.85 2.34 8.89
C PRO A 7 27.43 1.67 7.59
N GLN A 8 28.27 0.79 7.04
CA GLN A 8 27.92 0.09 5.80
C GLN A 8 26.78 -0.89 6.03
N GLN A 9 26.80 -1.62 7.13
CA GLN A 9 25.73 -2.55 7.45
C GLN A 9 24.42 -1.81 7.69
N VAL A 10 24.45 -0.69 8.37
CA VAL A 10 23.27 0.11 8.61
C VAL A 10 22.71 0.65 7.30
N ASN A 11 23.59 1.09 6.39
CA ASN A 11 23.15 1.59 5.09
C ASN A 11 22.49 0.48 4.26
N LEU A 12 23.06 -0.72 4.26
CA LEU A 12 22.47 -1.84 3.54
C LEU A 12 21.11 -2.21 4.12
N LEU A 13 21.01 -2.21 5.44
CA LEU A 13 19.74 -2.48 6.09
C LEU A 13 18.71 -1.43 5.76
N ALA A 14 19.11 -0.17 5.77
CA ALA A 14 18.22 0.94 5.45
C ALA A 14 17.73 0.83 4.01
N GLU A 15 18.60 0.46 3.08
CA GLU A 15 18.21 0.28 1.69
C GLU A 15 17.18 -0.82 1.53
N LYS A 16 17.39 -1.95 2.22
CA LYS A 16 16.44 -3.06 2.15
C LYS A 16 15.11 -2.68 2.77
N VAL A 17 15.14 -1.96 3.87
CA VAL A 17 13.91 -1.48 4.49
C VAL A 17 13.18 -0.52 3.56
N ASP A 18 13.91 0.38 2.92
CA ASP A 18 13.31 1.33 1.98
C ASP A 18 12.66 0.61 0.80
N GLU A 19 13.33 -0.41 0.26
CA GLU A 19 12.74 -1.21 -0.82
C GLU A 19 11.45 -1.88 -0.37
N ARG A 20 11.45 -2.42 0.82
CA ARG A 20 10.28 -3.07 1.37
C ARG A 20 9.15 -2.08 1.61
N LEU A 21 9.50 -0.91 2.14
CA LEU A 21 8.52 0.14 2.36
C LEU A 21 7.88 0.59 1.05
N ALA A 22 8.70 0.76 0.00
CA ALA A 22 8.19 1.15 -1.30
C ALA A 22 7.20 0.11 -1.84
N LEU A 23 7.52 -1.17 -1.68
CA LEU A 23 6.63 -2.24 -2.10
C LEU A 23 5.33 -2.22 -1.32
N LEU A 24 5.42 -2.09 0.01
CA LEU A 24 4.24 -2.05 0.87
C LEU A 24 3.37 -0.83 0.59
N GLU A 25 3.98 0.32 0.33
CA GLU A 25 3.23 1.52 -0.02
C GLU A 25 2.49 1.35 -1.33
N ARG A 26 3.12 0.69 -2.30
CA ARG A 26 2.48 0.41 -3.58
C ARG A 26 1.29 -0.53 -3.38
N GLN A 27 1.46 -1.57 -2.58
CA GLN A 27 0.36 -2.48 -2.25
C GLN A 27 -0.77 -1.76 -1.52
N ARG A 28 -0.43 -0.86 -0.61
CA ARG A 28 -1.44 -0.06 0.09
C ARG A 28 -2.23 0.80 -0.89
N ASN A 29 -1.54 1.45 -1.82
CA ASN A 29 -2.21 2.28 -2.82
C ASN A 29 -3.14 1.44 -3.69
N ASP A 30 -2.70 0.25 -4.09
CA ASP A 30 -3.52 -0.64 -4.88
C ASP A 30 -4.76 -1.07 -4.10
N LEU A 31 -4.60 -1.39 -2.82
CA LEU A 31 -5.72 -1.77 -1.97
C LEU A 31 -6.69 -0.61 -1.79
N GLU A 32 -6.20 0.60 -1.58
CA GLU A 32 -7.04 1.77 -1.44
C GLU A 32 -7.86 2.02 -2.70
N THR A 33 -7.23 1.87 -3.86
CA THR A 33 -7.91 2.01 -5.14
C THR A 33 -9.00 0.96 -5.29
N THR A 34 -8.70 -0.29 -4.95
CA THR A 34 -9.67 -1.38 -5.02
C THR A 34 -10.84 -1.13 -4.08
N ILE A 35 -10.56 -0.68 -2.87
CA ILE A 35 -11.61 -0.37 -1.90
C ILE A 35 -12.53 0.72 -2.44
N ARG A 36 -11.95 1.76 -3.05
CA ARG A 36 -12.73 2.84 -3.63
C ARG A 36 -13.63 2.35 -4.75
N GLU A 37 -13.08 1.51 -5.61
CA GLU A 37 -13.85 0.95 -6.73
C GLU A 37 -14.99 0.08 -6.22
N LEU A 38 -14.73 -0.73 -5.22
CA LEU A 38 -15.77 -1.58 -4.65
C LEU A 38 -16.87 -0.76 -3.99
N ARG A 39 -16.51 0.33 -3.33
CA ARG A 39 -17.51 1.23 -2.73
C ARG A 39 -18.38 1.90 -3.80
N GLU A 40 -17.79 2.28 -4.92
CA GLU A 40 -18.54 2.85 -6.02
C GLU A 40 -19.52 1.83 -6.60
N ILE A 41 -19.07 0.60 -6.79
CA ILE A 41 -19.94 -0.47 -7.29
C ILE A 41 -21.08 -0.72 -6.31
N LYS A 42 -20.78 -0.75 -5.02
CA LYS A 42 -21.81 -0.93 -3.99
C LYS A 42 -22.84 0.20 -4.05
N GLN A 43 -22.35 1.42 -4.21
CA GLN A 43 -23.25 2.58 -4.27
C GLN A 43 -24.16 2.51 -5.49
N LEU A 44 -23.63 2.14 -6.63
CA LEU A 44 -24.43 1.98 -7.84
C LEU A 44 -25.48 0.89 -7.67
N ALA A 45 -25.11 -0.23 -7.07
CA ALA A 45 -26.03 -1.34 -6.83
C ALA A 45 -27.16 -0.89 -5.89
N GLN A 46 -26.83 -0.17 -4.84
CA GLN A 46 -27.83 0.33 -3.89
C GLN A 46 -28.78 1.32 -4.56
N ASP A 47 -28.25 2.19 -5.39
CA ASP A 47 -29.07 3.16 -6.12
C ASP A 47 -30.05 2.46 -7.04
N ARG A 48 -29.61 1.42 -7.73
CA ARG A 48 -30.49 0.66 -8.61
C ARG A 48 -31.57 -0.07 -7.84
N LEU A 49 -31.24 -0.64 -6.70
CA LEU A 49 -32.24 -1.29 -5.87
C LEU A 49 -33.29 -0.31 -5.38
N GLN A 50 -32.88 0.88 -4.99
CA GLN A 50 -33.80 1.90 -4.54
C GLN A 50 -34.72 2.38 -5.67
N LYS A 51 -34.18 2.52 -6.86
CA LYS A 51 -34.98 2.93 -8.02
C LYS A 51 -35.94 1.86 -8.47
N ALA A 52 -35.53 0.60 -8.33
CA ALA A 52 -36.39 -0.53 -8.71
C ALA A 52 -37.52 -0.76 -7.71
N GLY A 53 -37.27 -0.37 -6.47
CA GLY A 53 -38.28 -0.51 -5.44
C GLY A 53 -39.22 0.63 -5.42
#